data_60b9f2af77f89c6c620142617cf6b85e
#
_entry.id   60b9f2af77f89c6c620142617cf6b85e
#
_cell.length_a   1.000
_cell.length_b   1.000
_cell.length_c   1.000
_cell.angle_alpha   90.00
_cell.angle_beta   90.00
_cell.angle_gamma   90.00
#
_symmetry.space_group_name_H-M   'P 1'
#
loop_
_entity.id
_entity.type
_entity.pdbx_description
1 polymer ?
#
loop_
_entity_poly.entity_id
_entity_poly.type
_entity_poly.pdbx_seq_one_letter_code
_entity_poly.pdbx_strand_id
1 'polypeptide(L)'
;MNIAGEDDSWDFGTGAGFYIDATTPSYSTNYKMESYITSELPSALFSTFPQLDGTRVSITGHSMGGHGALTLYLKNPSKYKSVSAFAPIANPANCPWGQKAFTGYLGEDREVWKKHDATELVKHWKGEGGLEVLIDVVCT
;
A
#
# COMPACT_ATOMS: atom_id res chain seq x y z
N MET A 1 17.52 8.17 5.30
CA MET A 1 17.37 9.23 4.27
C MET A 1 17.62 10.62 4.84
N ASN A 2 17.85 10.70 6.14
CA ASN A 2 18.13 11.94 6.91
C ASN A 2 17.00 12.98 6.86
N ILE A 3 15.76 12.51 6.88
CA ILE A 3 14.59 13.38 7.06
C ILE A 3 14.39 13.59 8.57
N ALA A 4 14.28 14.83 9.00
CA ALA A 4 14.07 15.12 10.42
C ALA A 4 12.79 14.43 10.91
N GLY A 5 12.92 13.65 12.00
CA GLY A 5 11.81 12.92 12.60
C GLY A 5 11.48 11.54 12.00
N GLU A 6 12.23 11.08 10.96
CA GLU A 6 11.92 9.79 10.33
C GLU A 6 12.20 8.58 11.23
N ASP A 7 13.03 8.74 12.24
CA ASP A 7 13.42 7.69 13.19
C ASP A 7 12.87 7.94 14.62
N ASP A 8 12.03 8.93 14.81
CA ASP A 8 11.53 9.32 16.15
C ASP A 8 10.55 8.31 16.74
N SER A 9 9.88 7.52 15.91
CA SER A 9 8.94 6.52 16.38
C SER A 9 8.85 5.32 15.43
N TRP A 10 8.63 4.13 16.01
CA TRP A 10 8.53 2.87 15.27
C TRP A 10 7.32 2.78 14.33
N ASP A 11 6.29 3.57 14.58
CA ASP A 11 5.01 3.56 13.89
C ASP A 11 4.86 4.65 12.82
N PHE A 12 5.93 5.41 12.57
CA PHE A 12 5.97 6.45 11.54
C PHE A 12 7.41 6.64 11.04
N GLY A 13 7.59 7.00 9.79
CA GLY A 13 8.92 7.18 9.20
C GLY A 13 9.53 5.88 8.71
N THR A 14 10.78 5.62 9.08
CA THR A 14 11.54 4.44 8.62
C THR A 14 10.80 3.15 8.96
N GLY A 15 10.52 2.34 7.95
CA GLY A 15 9.82 1.06 8.10
C GLY A 15 8.29 1.15 8.21
N ALA A 16 7.70 2.35 8.27
CA ALA A 16 6.26 2.56 8.44
C ALA A 16 5.65 3.43 7.32
N GLY A 17 6.06 3.22 6.06
CA GLY A 17 5.65 4.03 4.91
C GLY A 17 4.26 3.73 4.34
N PHE A 18 3.50 2.81 4.89
CA PHE A 18 2.12 2.47 4.51
C PHE A 18 1.91 2.16 3.02
N TYR A 19 2.98 1.84 2.28
CA TYR A 19 2.93 1.50 0.84
C TYR A 19 2.23 2.55 0.00
N ILE A 20 2.45 3.83 0.33
CA ILE A 20 1.94 4.99 -0.41
C ILE A 20 3.09 5.83 -0.94
N ASP A 21 2.81 6.69 -1.91
CA ASP A 21 3.72 7.75 -2.32
C ASP A 21 3.35 9.03 -1.55
N ALA A 22 4.24 9.48 -0.69
CA ALA A 22 4.02 10.68 0.09
C ALA A 22 3.95 11.94 -0.80
N THR A 23 3.07 12.85 -0.42
CA THR A 23 2.87 14.13 -1.12
C THR A 23 3.28 15.35 -0.30
N THR A 24 3.46 15.19 1.02
CA THR A 24 3.92 16.28 1.88
C THR A 24 5.38 16.65 1.57
N PRO A 25 5.76 17.91 1.65
CA PRO A 25 7.10 18.38 1.25
C PRO A 25 8.26 17.62 1.91
N SER A 26 8.13 17.29 3.19
CA SER A 26 9.19 16.58 3.93
C SER A 26 9.45 15.17 3.44
N TYR A 27 8.41 14.46 2.95
CA TYR A 27 8.48 13.03 2.63
C TYR A 27 8.38 12.72 1.14
N SER A 28 7.85 13.62 0.31
CA SER A 28 7.51 13.38 -1.10
C SER A 28 8.69 12.98 -1.99
N THR A 29 9.93 13.31 -1.60
CA THR A 29 11.11 12.96 -2.39
C THR A 29 11.48 11.48 -2.26
N ASN A 30 11.40 10.91 -1.06
CA ASN A 30 11.99 9.61 -0.74
C ASN A 30 10.97 8.53 -0.32
N TYR A 31 9.80 8.92 0.17
CA TYR A 31 8.76 7.99 0.62
C TYR A 31 7.81 7.67 -0.53
N LYS A 32 8.24 6.74 -1.40
CA LYS A 32 7.54 6.35 -2.65
C LYS A 32 7.35 4.84 -2.75
N MET A 33 6.81 4.24 -1.68
CA MET A 33 6.66 2.78 -1.62
C MET A 33 5.60 2.24 -2.58
N GLU A 34 4.58 3.02 -2.94
CA GLU A 34 3.64 2.62 -3.98
C GLU A 34 4.35 2.49 -5.33
N SER A 35 5.07 3.52 -5.76
CA SER A 35 5.85 3.49 -7.00
C SER A 35 6.92 2.40 -6.99
N TYR A 36 7.60 2.22 -5.86
CA TYR A 36 8.61 1.17 -5.72
C TYR A 36 8.02 -0.23 -5.96
N ILE A 37 6.96 -0.60 -5.24
CA ILE A 37 6.34 -1.94 -5.35
C ILE A 37 5.64 -2.14 -6.69
N THR A 38 5.02 -1.09 -7.23
CA THR A 38 4.24 -1.25 -8.46
C THR A 38 5.06 -1.09 -9.73
N SER A 39 6.22 -0.47 -9.71
CA SER A 39 6.98 -0.13 -10.91
C SER A 39 8.45 -0.50 -10.83
N GLU A 40 9.18 0.03 -9.84
CA GLU A 40 10.64 -0.10 -9.82
C GLU A 40 11.09 -1.54 -9.52
N LEU A 41 10.55 -2.15 -8.47
CA LEU A 41 10.87 -3.52 -8.08
C LEU A 41 10.49 -4.53 -9.16
N PRO A 42 9.29 -4.53 -9.74
CA PRO A 42 8.95 -5.42 -10.85
C PRO A 42 9.85 -5.24 -12.07
N SER A 43 10.16 -4.00 -12.44
CA SER A 43 11.05 -3.71 -13.56
C SER A 43 12.44 -4.29 -13.35
N ALA A 44 13.04 -4.05 -12.18
CA ALA A 44 14.35 -4.60 -11.82
C ALA A 44 14.32 -6.14 -11.76
N LEU A 45 13.28 -6.72 -11.15
CA LEU A 45 13.15 -8.16 -10.98
C LEU A 45 13.03 -8.89 -12.33
N PHE A 46 12.11 -8.47 -13.18
CA PHE A 46 11.85 -9.15 -14.46
C PHE A 46 12.95 -8.91 -15.49
N SER A 47 13.67 -7.79 -15.44
CA SER A 47 14.85 -7.58 -16.26
C SER A 47 16.05 -8.45 -15.82
N THR A 48 16.19 -8.69 -14.52
CA THR A 48 17.28 -9.49 -13.95
C THR A 48 17.01 -10.99 -14.07
N PHE A 49 15.75 -11.40 -13.94
CA PHE A 49 15.34 -12.81 -13.94
C PHE A 49 14.31 -13.09 -15.03
N PRO A 50 14.73 -13.22 -16.30
CA PRO A 50 13.83 -13.37 -17.45
C PRO A 50 13.03 -14.70 -17.45
N GLN A 51 13.36 -15.65 -16.57
CA GLN A 51 12.59 -16.87 -16.35
C GLN A 51 11.30 -16.64 -15.54
N LEU A 52 11.14 -15.47 -14.91
CA LEU A 52 9.92 -15.11 -14.20
C LEU A 52 8.88 -14.55 -15.18
N ASP A 53 7.64 -15.00 -15.02
CA ASP A 53 6.52 -14.50 -15.82
C ASP A 53 5.87 -13.29 -15.18
N GLY A 54 6.18 -12.09 -15.67
CA GLY A 54 5.63 -10.82 -15.19
C GLY A 54 4.12 -10.65 -15.43
N THR A 55 3.48 -11.54 -16.21
CA THR A 55 2.02 -11.53 -16.42
C THR A 55 1.25 -12.33 -15.36
N ARG A 56 1.96 -13.05 -14.49
CA ARG A 56 1.41 -13.94 -13.47
C ARG A 56 1.86 -13.56 -12.07
N VAL A 57 1.56 -12.32 -11.68
CA VAL A 57 1.94 -11.76 -10.38
C VAL A 57 0.74 -11.72 -9.46
N SER A 58 0.89 -12.16 -8.23
CA SER A 58 -0.04 -11.95 -7.13
C SER A 58 0.65 -11.11 -6.04
N ILE A 59 -0.15 -10.48 -5.18
CA ILE A 59 0.38 -9.64 -4.10
C ILE A 59 -0.10 -10.17 -2.75
N THR A 60 0.78 -10.15 -1.76
CA THR A 60 0.45 -10.58 -0.40
C THR A 60 1.09 -9.68 0.63
N GLY A 61 0.50 -9.63 1.82
CA GLY A 61 1.07 -8.87 2.93
C GLY A 61 0.39 -9.13 4.26
N HIS A 62 1.08 -8.78 5.33
CA HIS A 62 0.60 -8.89 6.71
C HIS A 62 0.54 -7.51 7.36
N SER A 63 -0.48 -7.25 8.19
CA SER A 63 -0.66 -6.01 8.96
C SER A 63 -0.64 -4.77 8.05
N MET A 64 0.31 -3.84 8.22
CA MET A 64 0.54 -2.71 7.33
C MET A 64 0.85 -3.17 5.88
N GLY A 65 1.57 -4.28 5.70
CA GLY A 65 1.78 -4.91 4.39
C GLY A 65 0.50 -5.47 3.79
N GLY A 66 -0.43 -5.97 4.61
CA GLY A 66 -1.78 -6.35 4.20
C GLY A 66 -2.59 -5.16 3.68
N HIS A 67 -2.48 -4.01 4.35
CA HIS A 67 -3.00 -2.74 3.85
C HIS A 67 -2.43 -2.43 2.45
N GLY A 68 -1.11 -2.45 2.32
CA GLY A 68 -0.45 -2.20 1.04
C GLY A 68 -0.91 -3.17 -0.05
N ALA A 69 -0.97 -4.47 0.26
CA ALA A 69 -1.42 -5.48 -0.70
C ALA A 69 -2.84 -5.20 -1.21
N LEU A 70 -3.79 -4.92 -0.31
CA LEU A 70 -5.17 -4.61 -0.68
C LEU A 70 -5.27 -3.33 -1.51
N THR A 71 -4.65 -2.24 -1.06
CA THR A 71 -4.75 -0.95 -1.75
C THR A 71 -4.09 -0.97 -3.13
N LEU A 72 -2.91 -1.59 -3.24
CA LEU A 72 -2.20 -1.70 -4.52
C LEU A 72 -2.93 -2.62 -5.50
N TYR A 73 -3.56 -3.70 -5.02
CA TYR A 73 -4.42 -4.56 -5.85
C TYR A 73 -5.62 -3.78 -6.40
N LEU A 74 -6.35 -3.07 -5.52
CA LEU A 74 -7.55 -2.32 -5.90
C LEU A 74 -7.25 -1.13 -6.82
N LYS A 75 -6.10 -0.49 -6.65
CA LYS A 75 -5.66 0.65 -7.49
C LYS A 75 -5.12 0.24 -8.87
N ASN A 76 -4.71 -1.02 -9.01
CA ASN A 76 -4.09 -1.53 -10.24
C ASN A 76 -4.85 -2.75 -10.79
N PRO A 77 -6.10 -2.59 -11.23
CA PRO A 77 -6.86 -3.68 -11.84
C PRO A 77 -6.07 -4.28 -13.00
N SER A 78 -6.09 -5.58 -13.14
CA SER A 78 -5.35 -6.36 -14.15
C SER A 78 -3.83 -6.50 -13.94
N LYS A 79 -3.22 -5.79 -13.00
CA LYS A 79 -1.79 -5.96 -12.70
C LYS A 79 -1.50 -7.23 -11.90
N TYR A 80 -2.35 -7.53 -10.93
CA TYR A 80 -2.21 -8.67 -10.05
C TYR A 80 -3.33 -9.68 -10.28
N LYS A 81 -3.00 -10.97 -10.25
CA LYS A 81 -3.98 -12.06 -10.41
C LYS A 81 -4.84 -12.25 -9.17
N SER A 82 -4.24 -12.05 -7.99
CA SER A 82 -4.93 -12.17 -6.71
C SER A 82 -4.24 -11.36 -5.63
N VAL A 83 -4.93 -11.15 -4.51
CA VAL A 83 -4.37 -10.57 -3.30
C VAL A 83 -4.66 -11.45 -2.09
N SER A 84 -3.67 -11.63 -1.22
CA SER A 84 -3.82 -12.26 0.09
C SER A 84 -3.36 -11.32 1.19
N ALA A 85 -4.28 -10.96 2.09
CA ALA A 85 -4.01 -10.02 3.17
C ALA A 85 -4.24 -10.68 4.53
N PHE A 86 -3.20 -10.72 5.34
CA PHE A 86 -3.22 -11.33 6.67
C PHE A 86 -3.26 -10.24 7.74
N ALA A 87 -4.28 -10.27 8.60
CA ALA A 87 -4.53 -9.25 9.63
C ALA A 87 -4.32 -7.81 9.12
N PRO A 88 -4.90 -7.41 7.96
CA PRO A 88 -4.60 -6.15 7.32
C PRO A 88 -5.16 -4.96 8.10
N ILE A 89 -4.48 -3.81 8.03
CA ILE A 89 -5.08 -2.52 8.39
C ILE A 89 -5.99 -2.10 7.22
N ALA A 90 -7.23 -2.58 7.22
CA ALA A 90 -8.12 -2.42 6.06
C ALA A 90 -8.78 -1.03 5.96
N ASN A 91 -8.85 -0.29 7.07
CA ASN A 91 -9.47 1.04 7.12
C ASN A 91 -8.59 2.03 7.91
N PRO A 92 -7.39 2.36 7.38
CA PRO A 92 -6.44 3.25 8.05
C PRO A 92 -6.97 4.66 8.27
N ALA A 93 -7.83 5.17 7.40
CA ALA A 93 -8.43 6.49 7.55
C ALA A 93 -9.26 6.64 8.85
N ASN A 94 -9.69 5.53 9.45
CA ASN A 94 -10.51 5.50 10.66
C ASN A 94 -9.81 4.82 11.86
N CYS A 95 -8.50 4.60 11.82
CA CYS A 95 -7.74 4.14 12.98
C CYS A 95 -6.62 5.12 13.32
N PRO A 96 -6.24 5.23 14.61
CA PRO A 96 -5.26 6.24 15.05
C PRO A 96 -3.91 6.15 14.33
N TRP A 97 -3.38 4.96 14.12
CA TRP A 97 -2.11 4.77 13.42
C TRP A 97 -2.18 5.20 11.95
N GLY A 98 -3.23 4.80 11.24
CA GLY A 98 -3.42 5.21 9.85
C GLY A 98 -3.63 6.71 9.71
N GLN A 99 -4.38 7.35 10.63
CA GLN A 99 -4.56 8.80 10.64
C GLN A 99 -3.23 9.52 10.85
N LYS A 100 -2.39 9.06 11.80
CA LYS A 100 -1.03 9.59 12.01
C LYS A 100 -0.19 9.49 10.72
N ALA A 101 -0.18 8.33 10.09
CA ALA A 101 0.58 8.10 8.87
C ALA A 101 0.07 8.96 7.70
N PHE A 102 -1.23 8.99 7.48
CA PHE A 102 -1.82 9.74 6.36
C PHE A 102 -1.67 11.26 6.55
N THR A 103 -1.84 11.76 7.78
CA THR A 103 -1.53 13.17 8.06
C THR A 103 -0.09 13.51 7.70
N GLY A 104 0.86 12.69 8.13
CA GLY A 104 2.29 12.94 7.89
C GLY A 104 2.69 12.82 6.42
N TYR A 105 2.17 11.82 5.71
CA TYR A 105 2.59 11.55 4.33
C TYR A 105 1.73 12.24 3.27
N LEU A 106 0.42 12.40 3.50
CA LEU A 106 -0.54 12.91 2.51
C LEU A 106 -1.11 14.29 2.87
N GLY A 107 -0.89 14.75 4.12
CA GLY A 107 -1.52 15.95 4.65
C GLY A 107 -2.89 15.69 5.25
N GLU A 108 -3.63 16.76 5.58
CA GLU A 108 -4.87 16.64 6.37
C GLU A 108 -6.14 16.43 5.52
N ASP A 109 -6.04 16.45 4.20
CA ASP A 109 -7.18 16.25 3.31
C ASP A 109 -7.66 14.79 3.33
N ARG A 110 -8.76 14.54 4.02
CA ARG A 110 -9.36 13.22 4.15
C ARG A 110 -9.91 12.65 2.83
N GLU A 111 -10.20 13.48 1.84
CA GLU A 111 -10.60 12.99 0.52
C GLU A 111 -9.39 12.35 -0.22
N VAL A 112 -8.19 12.87 0.04
CA VAL A 112 -6.95 12.21 -0.45
C VAL A 112 -6.76 10.87 0.23
N TRP A 113 -7.01 10.74 1.54
CA TRP A 113 -6.85 9.49 2.30
C TRP A 113 -7.72 8.35 1.75
N LYS A 114 -8.93 8.64 1.29
CA LYS A 114 -9.85 7.64 0.70
C LYS A 114 -9.24 6.90 -0.50
N LYS A 115 -8.34 7.55 -1.22
CA LYS A 115 -7.62 6.95 -2.35
C LYS A 115 -6.57 5.92 -1.94
N HIS A 116 -6.29 5.85 -0.65
CA HIS A 116 -5.30 4.95 -0.06
C HIS A 116 -5.91 4.06 1.05
N ASP A 117 -7.23 3.95 1.11
CA ASP A 117 -7.97 3.14 2.08
C ASP A 117 -8.73 2.02 1.36
N ALA A 118 -8.44 0.77 1.70
CA ALA A 118 -9.03 -0.38 1.01
C ALA A 118 -10.55 -0.43 1.16
N THR A 119 -11.08 -0.02 2.32
CA THR A 119 -12.54 0.04 2.57
C THR A 119 -13.23 1.06 1.68
N GLU A 120 -12.57 2.17 1.37
CA GLU A 120 -13.11 3.17 0.44
C GLU A 120 -12.92 2.74 -1.02
N LEU A 121 -11.76 2.21 -1.37
CA LEU A 121 -11.45 1.78 -2.73
C LEU A 121 -12.39 0.68 -3.23
N VAL A 122 -12.71 -0.30 -2.39
CA VAL A 122 -13.58 -1.42 -2.80
C VAL A 122 -15.00 -0.98 -3.14
N LYS A 123 -15.50 0.11 -2.55
CA LYS A 123 -16.84 0.67 -2.87
C LYS A 123 -16.95 1.13 -4.33
N HIS A 124 -15.82 1.46 -4.93
CA HIS A 124 -15.73 2.00 -6.27
C HIS A 124 -15.04 1.05 -7.26
N TRP A 125 -14.84 -0.21 -6.86
CA TRP A 125 -14.21 -1.22 -7.71
C TRP A 125 -14.98 -1.39 -9.03
N LYS A 126 -14.26 -1.27 -10.14
CA LYS A 126 -14.78 -1.42 -11.50
C LYS A 126 -13.96 -2.40 -12.34
N GLY A 127 -13.13 -3.23 -11.69
CA GLY A 127 -12.34 -4.22 -12.39
C GLY A 127 -13.21 -5.29 -13.05
N GLU A 128 -12.86 -5.72 -14.26
CA GLU A 128 -13.48 -6.83 -14.94
C GLU A 128 -13.01 -8.16 -14.32
N GLY A 129 -13.88 -9.16 -14.24
CA GLY A 129 -13.50 -10.52 -13.84
C GLY A 129 -13.63 -10.85 -12.36
N GLY A 130 -14.15 -9.95 -11.52
CA GLY A 130 -14.32 -10.20 -10.08
C GLY A 130 -13.07 -9.89 -9.24
N LEU A 131 -13.20 -10.10 -7.94
CA LEU A 131 -12.10 -9.90 -6.96
C LEU A 131 -11.57 -11.26 -6.50
N GLU A 132 -10.33 -11.55 -6.82
CA GLU A 132 -9.61 -12.73 -6.29
C GLU A 132 -8.90 -12.31 -4.99
N VAL A 133 -9.64 -12.31 -3.88
CA VAL A 133 -9.21 -11.76 -2.59
C VAL A 133 -9.32 -12.80 -1.49
N LEU A 134 -8.23 -13.00 -0.75
CA LEU A 134 -8.20 -13.70 0.52
C LEU A 134 -7.90 -12.68 1.63
N ILE A 135 -8.75 -12.64 2.65
CA ILE A 135 -8.49 -11.85 3.86
C ILE A 135 -8.58 -12.81 5.05
N ASP A 136 -7.50 -12.91 5.80
CA ASP A 136 -7.42 -13.66 7.05
C ASP A 136 -7.26 -12.70 8.21
N VAL A 137 -8.15 -12.82 9.20
CA VAL A 137 -8.14 -11.99 10.41
C VAL A 137 -8.24 -12.87 11.64
N VAL A 138 -7.47 -12.53 12.66
CA VAL A 138 -7.60 -13.18 13.97
C VAL A 138 -8.77 -12.54 14.71
N CYS A 139 -9.82 -13.31 14.96
CA CYS A 139 -10.87 -12.92 15.89
C CYS A 139 -10.40 -13.24 17.31
N THR A 140 -10.17 -12.20 18.13
CA THR A 140 -9.92 -12.32 19.58
C THR A 140 -11.18 -12.07 20.35
#